data_f2061002c018292c9e8b7cef0655761e
#
_entry.id   f2061002c018292c9e8b7cef0655761e
#
_cell.length_a   1.000
_cell.length_b   1.000
_cell.length_c   1.000
_cell.angle_alpha   90.00
_cell.angle_beta   90.00
_cell.angle_gamma   90.00
#
_symmetry.space_group_name_H-M   'P 1'
#
loop_
_entity.id
_entity.type
_entity.pdbx_description
1 polymer ?
#
loop_
_entity_poly.entity_id
_entity_poly.type
_entity_poly.pdbx_seq_one_letter_code
_entity_poly.pdbx_strand_id
1 'polypeptide(L)'
;MKRICEWAMALLFSGVLLVLMAATILLPKNRYSYYENRNLSAFPEITPESVLSGQVFDDLETLFCDYAAWRTPALKAVTWADLNVFRRPVVNETVVTDDVLLPQLYDPAMSDDDIRAQANLVAEDNAALQKQVESYGGHYCYVAVPCQYVYYEDSSPAYLTNRSRYTDLELSALTEEMNAQGVCFLDMGPVFDSLGHPPEFSSRVDNHYGLRGAYETYRAAVQALNDAYGLALSFPEEGADVTFSALPNPYMGSRTRKLMGLRGNDEKLLTAAFREDIPFTRLDNWQEVASAVYALPATEDEALTYGLYMGGDIAETCIRTTAPRSPPPSSSVTASPTPWRASPITASTRCALSTCGTIRRRASATISPPISPTSSSASAITRRSSRAATTAASPDFKQGGLL
;
A
#
# COMPACT_ATOMS: atom_id res chain seq x y z
N MET A 1 33.67 -48.85 20.66
CA MET A 1 32.39 -48.14 20.80
C MET A 1 32.49 -46.70 20.30
N LYS A 2 33.42 -45.87 20.79
CA LYS A 2 33.50 -44.40 20.41
C LYS A 2 33.58 -44.19 18.91
N ARG A 3 34.48 -44.87 18.17
CA ARG A 3 34.59 -44.73 16.73
C ARG A 3 33.35 -45.21 15.94
N ILE A 4 32.62 -46.21 16.43
CA ILE A 4 31.38 -46.67 15.83
C ILE A 4 30.29 -45.61 15.96
N CYS A 5 30.17 -44.99 17.13
CA CYS A 5 29.22 -43.87 17.32
C CYS A 5 29.58 -42.64 16.44
N GLU A 6 30.87 -42.34 16.28
CA GLU A 6 31.34 -41.23 15.41
C GLU A 6 30.97 -41.50 13.93
N TRP A 7 31.21 -42.70 13.45
CA TRP A 7 30.82 -43.12 12.06
C TRP A 7 29.30 -43.16 11.90
N ALA A 8 28.57 -43.68 12.88
CA ALA A 8 27.11 -43.71 12.81
C ALA A 8 26.52 -42.27 12.76
N MET A 9 27.08 -41.39 13.57
CA MET A 9 26.66 -39.96 13.56
C MET A 9 26.99 -39.25 12.24
N ALA A 10 28.20 -39.50 11.69
CA ALA A 10 28.60 -38.95 10.39
C ALA A 10 27.71 -39.46 9.24
N LEU A 11 27.39 -40.75 9.22
CA LEU A 11 26.51 -41.36 8.21
C LEU A 11 25.07 -40.87 8.33
N LEU A 12 24.55 -40.74 9.57
CA LEU A 12 23.22 -40.18 9.81
C LEU A 12 23.14 -38.73 9.33
N PHE A 13 24.11 -37.89 9.71
CA PHE A 13 24.18 -36.48 9.31
C PHE A 13 24.27 -36.36 7.78
N SER A 14 25.18 -37.11 7.13
CA SER A 14 25.31 -37.09 5.66
C SER A 14 24.04 -37.60 4.97
N GLY A 15 23.40 -38.65 5.52
CA GLY A 15 22.13 -39.16 5.04
C GLY A 15 21.01 -38.11 5.10
N VAL A 16 20.90 -37.39 6.21
CA VAL A 16 19.93 -36.30 6.35
C VAL A 16 20.17 -35.19 5.32
N LEU A 17 21.42 -34.78 5.12
CA LEU A 17 21.76 -33.75 4.11
C LEU A 17 21.40 -34.20 2.69
N LEU A 18 21.69 -35.47 2.33
CA LEU A 18 21.35 -36.00 1.03
C LEU A 18 19.83 -36.09 0.80
N VAL A 19 19.08 -36.52 1.82
CA VAL A 19 17.60 -36.50 1.77
C VAL A 19 17.03 -35.11 1.60
N LEU A 20 17.54 -34.12 2.37
CA LEU A 20 17.12 -32.73 2.25
C LEU A 20 17.42 -32.16 0.85
N MET A 21 18.62 -32.45 0.32
CA MET A 21 19.00 -32.03 -1.02
C MET A 21 18.11 -32.66 -2.10
N ALA A 22 17.89 -34.00 -2.03
CA ALA A 22 17.02 -34.70 -2.96
C ALA A 22 15.58 -34.16 -2.87
N ALA A 23 15.06 -33.96 -1.68
CA ALA A 23 13.72 -33.35 -1.47
C ALA A 23 13.64 -31.94 -2.04
N THR A 24 14.67 -31.12 -1.83
CA THR A 24 14.75 -29.76 -2.39
C THR A 24 14.71 -29.77 -3.94
N ILE A 25 15.27 -30.78 -4.57
CA ILE A 25 15.28 -30.91 -6.04
C ILE A 25 13.96 -31.47 -6.57
N LEU A 26 13.41 -32.48 -5.92
CA LEU A 26 12.33 -33.32 -6.44
C LEU A 26 10.92 -32.85 -6.05
N LEU A 27 10.75 -32.15 -4.93
CA LEU A 27 9.43 -31.71 -4.49
C LEU A 27 8.87 -30.61 -5.41
N PRO A 28 7.52 -30.56 -5.58
CA PRO A 28 6.85 -29.50 -6.32
C PRO A 28 7.19 -28.13 -5.73
N LYS A 29 7.36 -27.12 -6.59
CA LYS A 29 7.78 -25.78 -6.21
C LYS A 29 6.69 -24.77 -6.52
N ASN A 30 6.28 -24.01 -5.50
CA ASN A 30 5.48 -22.82 -5.70
C ASN A 30 6.41 -21.62 -5.99
N ARG A 31 6.04 -20.81 -6.96
CA ARG A 31 6.80 -19.60 -7.30
C ARG A 31 6.44 -18.40 -6.43
N TYR A 32 5.43 -18.50 -5.60
CA TYR A 32 4.94 -17.43 -4.74
C TYR A 32 4.91 -17.90 -3.28
N SER A 33 5.50 -17.10 -2.41
CA SER A 33 5.44 -17.28 -0.96
C SER A 33 4.28 -16.46 -0.39
N TYR A 34 3.23 -17.15 0.04
CA TYR A 34 2.03 -16.50 0.61
C TYR A 34 2.35 -15.67 1.86
N TYR A 35 3.15 -16.24 2.78
CA TYR A 35 3.47 -15.56 4.04
C TYR A 35 4.42 -14.37 3.86
N GLU A 36 5.33 -14.44 2.89
CA GLU A 36 6.27 -13.36 2.61
C GLU A 36 5.72 -12.36 1.58
N ASN A 37 4.59 -12.66 0.96
CA ASN A 37 3.95 -11.83 -0.08
C ASN A 37 4.90 -11.46 -1.22
N ARG A 38 5.70 -12.42 -1.69
CA ARG A 38 6.66 -12.21 -2.77
C ARG A 38 6.78 -13.40 -3.71
N ASN A 39 7.20 -13.11 -4.93
CA ASN A 39 7.66 -14.16 -5.82
C ASN A 39 9.00 -14.69 -5.33
N LEU A 40 9.15 -16.00 -5.35
CA LEU A 40 10.43 -16.65 -5.08
C LEU A 40 11.36 -16.51 -6.27
N SER A 41 12.67 -16.62 -6.02
CA SER A 41 13.72 -16.38 -6.99
C SER A 41 13.57 -17.28 -8.22
N ALA A 42 13.75 -16.70 -9.40
CA ALA A 42 13.87 -17.47 -10.63
C ALA A 42 15.29 -18.02 -10.78
N PHE A 43 15.47 -19.04 -11.63
CA PHE A 43 16.80 -19.53 -11.95
C PHE A 43 17.62 -18.40 -12.58
N PRO A 44 18.84 -18.11 -12.07
CA PRO A 44 19.63 -17.00 -12.55
C PRO A 44 20.12 -17.21 -13.98
N GLU A 45 20.31 -16.12 -14.70
CA GLU A 45 20.96 -16.14 -16.00
C GLU A 45 22.48 -16.27 -15.80
N ILE A 46 23.07 -17.34 -16.37
CA ILE A 46 24.48 -17.61 -16.24
C ILE A 46 25.22 -16.93 -17.40
N THR A 47 25.86 -15.81 -17.13
CA THR A 47 26.72 -15.08 -18.08
C THR A 47 28.15 -15.05 -17.61
N PRO A 48 29.15 -14.84 -18.50
CA PRO A 48 30.53 -14.68 -18.07
C PRO A 48 30.71 -13.59 -17.02
N GLU A 49 29.97 -12.47 -17.14
CA GLU A 49 30.01 -11.35 -16.21
C GLU A 49 29.46 -11.74 -14.84
N SER A 50 28.34 -12.46 -14.78
CA SER A 50 27.73 -12.91 -13.50
C SER A 50 28.61 -13.94 -12.78
N VAL A 51 29.35 -14.77 -13.54
CA VAL A 51 30.32 -15.71 -12.97
C VAL A 51 31.55 -14.99 -12.43
N LEU A 52 32.11 -14.05 -13.19
CA LEU A 52 33.31 -13.32 -12.79
C LEU A 52 33.06 -12.36 -11.62
N SER A 53 31.89 -11.75 -11.54
CA SER A 53 31.47 -10.90 -10.42
C SER A 53 31.09 -11.70 -9.17
N GLY A 54 30.81 -13.00 -9.29
CA GLY A 54 30.27 -13.82 -8.21
C GLY A 54 28.75 -13.79 -8.07
N GLN A 55 28.05 -12.90 -8.77
CA GLN A 55 26.60 -12.69 -8.64
C GLN A 55 25.79 -13.97 -8.85
N VAL A 56 26.18 -14.82 -9.81
CA VAL A 56 25.49 -16.10 -10.07
C VAL A 56 25.47 -17.02 -8.84
N PHE A 57 26.52 -16.97 -8.01
CA PHE A 57 26.59 -17.82 -6.80
C PHE A 57 25.67 -17.31 -5.71
N ASP A 58 25.57 -15.99 -5.52
CA ASP A 58 24.65 -15.35 -4.60
C ASP A 58 23.18 -15.61 -5.02
N ASP A 59 22.90 -15.53 -6.31
CA ASP A 59 21.57 -15.79 -6.86
C ASP A 59 21.19 -17.29 -6.72
N LEU A 60 22.15 -18.21 -6.93
CA LEU A 60 21.94 -19.66 -6.71
C LEU A 60 21.74 -20.00 -5.23
N GLU A 61 22.46 -19.32 -4.32
CA GLU A 61 22.25 -19.47 -2.87
C GLU A 61 20.83 -19.01 -2.50
N THR A 62 20.43 -17.84 -2.97
CA THR A 62 19.08 -17.30 -2.77
C THR A 62 18.01 -18.25 -3.32
N LEU A 63 18.21 -18.78 -4.53
CA LEU A 63 17.33 -19.79 -5.13
C LEU A 63 17.23 -21.03 -4.26
N PHE A 64 18.35 -21.55 -3.78
CA PHE A 64 18.37 -22.72 -2.91
C PHE A 64 17.63 -22.48 -1.60
N CYS A 65 17.87 -21.33 -0.97
CA CYS A 65 17.16 -20.92 0.26
C CYS A 65 15.65 -20.78 0.04
N ASP A 66 15.24 -20.22 -1.09
CA ASP A 66 13.82 -20.03 -1.42
C ASP A 66 13.08 -21.34 -1.65
N TYR A 67 13.75 -22.32 -2.21
CA TYR A 67 13.16 -23.62 -2.55
C TYR A 67 13.58 -24.79 -1.65
N ALA A 68 14.22 -24.49 -0.52
CA ALA A 68 14.61 -25.53 0.45
C ALA A 68 13.40 -26.35 0.88
N ALA A 69 13.58 -27.69 0.92
CA ALA A 69 12.52 -28.60 1.34
C ALA A 69 12.00 -28.24 2.73
N TRP A 70 10.67 -28.26 2.88
CA TRP A 70 9.98 -27.93 4.13
C TRP A 70 10.28 -26.52 4.69
N ARG A 71 10.74 -25.57 3.87
CA ARG A 71 11.04 -24.21 4.27
C ARG A 71 9.90 -23.56 5.06
N THR A 72 8.68 -23.55 4.54
CA THR A 72 7.53 -22.92 5.21
C THR A 72 7.22 -23.55 6.58
N PRO A 73 7.11 -24.88 6.74
CA PRO A 73 6.99 -25.52 8.06
C PRO A 73 8.13 -25.18 9.01
N ALA A 74 9.38 -25.13 8.54
CA ALA A 74 10.54 -24.79 9.35
C ALA A 74 10.48 -23.33 9.85
N LEU A 75 10.17 -22.37 8.96
CA LEU A 75 9.97 -20.97 9.33
C LEU A 75 8.84 -20.81 10.35
N LYS A 76 7.72 -21.53 10.14
CA LYS A 76 6.59 -21.52 11.10
C LYS A 76 6.98 -22.08 12.46
N ALA A 77 7.77 -23.15 12.51
CA ALA A 77 8.25 -23.71 13.76
C ALA A 77 9.20 -22.76 14.50
N VAL A 78 10.13 -22.10 13.81
CA VAL A 78 11.02 -21.10 14.39
C VAL A 78 10.21 -19.91 14.91
N THR A 79 9.30 -19.37 14.11
CA THR A 79 8.42 -18.27 14.51
C THR A 79 7.59 -18.65 15.74
N TRP A 80 7.07 -19.88 15.78
CA TRP A 80 6.34 -20.38 16.95
C TRP A 80 7.23 -20.42 18.20
N ALA A 81 8.48 -20.89 18.08
CA ALA A 81 9.42 -20.93 19.19
C ALA A 81 9.77 -19.51 19.68
N ASP A 82 10.02 -18.57 18.75
CA ASP A 82 10.29 -17.18 19.10
C ASP A 82 9.12 -16.54 19.88
N LEU A 83 7.88 -16.81 19.44
CA LEU A 83 6.68 -16.28 20.09
C LEU A 83 6.34 -16.94 21.43
N ASN A 84 6.51 -18.26 21.56
CA ASN A 84 5.94 -19.01 22.69
C ASN A 84 7.00 -19.51 23.68
N VAL A 85 8.21 -19.81 23.22
CA VAL A 85 9.31 -20.29 24.09
C VAL A 85 10.20 -19.14 24.50
N PHE A 86 10.72 -18.40 23.51
CA PHE A 86 11.63 -17.28 23.81
C PHE A 86 10.88 -15.98 24.14
N ARG A 87 9.60 -15.89 23.82
CA ARG A 87 8.73 -14.72 24.08
C ARG A 87 9.38 -13.41 23.64
N ARG A 88 9.95 -13.43 22.44
CA ARG A 88 10.58 -12.25 21.85
C ARG A 88 9.55 -11.16 21.59
N PRO A 89 9.81 -9.91 22.00
CA PRO A 89 8.86 -8.81 21.74
C PRO A 89 8.81 -8.41 20.27
N VAL A 90 9.85 -8.74 19.50
CA VAL A 90 9.92 -8.51 18.05
C VAL A 90 10.25 -9.82 17.37
N VAL A 91 9.40 -10.23 16.44
CA VAL A 91 9.54 -11.45 15.64
C VAL A 91 9.25 -11.11 14.18
N ASN A 92 10.17 -11.48 13.28
CA ASN A 92 10.05 -11.20 11.85
C ASN A 92 9.67 -9.74 11.56
N GLU A 93 10.41 -8.78 12.15
CA GLU A 93 10.18 -7.33 12.01
C GLU A 93 8.79 -6.86 12.50
N THR A 94 8.11 -7.67 13.31
CA THR A 94 6.81 -7.35 13.88
C THR A 94 6.94 -7.26 15.39
N VAL A 95 6.54 -6.12 15.93
CA VAL A 95 6.38 -5.92 17.38
C VAL A 95 5.08 -6.60 17.79
N VAL A 96 5.19 -7.52 18.75
CA VAL A 96 4.06 -8.33 19.22
C VAL A 96 3.59 -7.76 20.54
N THR A 97 2.41 -7.15 20.54
CA THR A 97 1.72 -6.75 21.78
C THR A 97 0.49 -7.65 21.99
N ASP A 98 -0.23 -7.46 23.07
CA ASP A 98 -1.42 -8.25 23.36
C ASP A 98 -2.56 -7.95 22.38
N ASP A 99 -2.69 -6.70 21.94
CA ASP A 99 -3.84 -6.22 21.15
C ASP A 99 -3.51 -5.94 19.68
N VAL A 100 -2.27 -5.54 19.39
CA VAL A 100 -1.86 -5.00 18.10
C VAL A 100 -0.54 -5.60 17.64
N LEU A 101 -0.40 -5.81 16.34
CA LEU A 101 0.86 -6.17 15.70
C LEU A 101 1.42 -4.93 14.97
N LEU A 102 2.52 -4.36 15.48
CA LEU A 102 3.11 -3.14 14.94
C LEU A 102 4.37 -3.43 14.11
N PRO A 103 4.76 -2.54 13.20
CA PRO A 103 6.06 -2.65 12.54
C PRO A 103 7.20 -2.42 13.54
N GLN A 104 8.33 -3.09 13.37
CA GLN A 104 9.56 -2.69 14.01
C GLN A 104 10.03 -1.37 13.37
N LEU A 105 10.17 -0.33 14.18
CA LEU A 105 10.61 0.99 13.75
C LEU A 105 12.11 1.17 13.98
N TYR A 106 12.72 1.98 13.13
CA TYR A 106 14.12 2.40 13.24
C TYR A 106 14.14 3.93 13.19
N ASP A 107 15.09 4.54 13.89
CA ASP A 107 15.25 5.99 13.83
C ASP A 107 15.59 6.42 12.40
N PRO A 108 14.84 7.40 11.85
CA PRO A 108 15.21 7.95 10.55
C PRO A 108 16.50 8.74 10.69
N ALA A 109 17.42 8.54 9.75
CA ALA A 109 18.67 9.30 9.68
C ALA A 109 18.43 10.68 9.02
N MET A 110 17.44 11.42 9.49
CA MET A 110 17.07 12.74 8.97
C MET A 110 17.14 13.79 10.08
N SER A 111 17.68 14.96 9.75
CA SER A 111 17.64 16.11 10.64
C SER A 111 16.27 16.79 10.61
N ASP A 112 15.98 17.60 11.63
CA ASP A 112 14.75 18.40 11.67
C ASP A 112 14.64 19.36 10.47
N ASP A 113 15.76 19.91 10.01
CA ASP A 113 15.81 20.76 8.83
C ASP A 113 15.48 20.01 7.54
N ASP A 114 15.97 18.75 7.40
CA ASP A 114 15.62 17.89 6.27
C ASP A 114 14.12 17.55 6.25
N ILE A 115 13.53 17.27 7.42
CA ILE A 115 12.09 17.00 7.55
C ILE A 115 11.27 18.21 7.11
N ARG A 116 11.61 19.41 7.60
CA ARG A 116 10.94 20.65 7.22
C ARG A 116 11.11 20.98 5.73
N ALA A 117 12.33 20.81 5.21
CA ALA A 117 12.59 21.02 3.78
C ALA A 117 11.76 20.06 2.93
N GLN A 118 11.59 18.81 3.36
CA GLN A 118 10.76 17.83 2.66
C GLN A 118 9.28 18.17 2.73
N ALA A 119 8.79 18.62 3.89
CA ALA A 119 7.41 19.09 4.05
C ALA A 119 7.10 20.27 3.11
N ASN A 120 8.02 21.25 2.99
CA ASN A 120 7.87 22.36 2.06
C ASN A 120 7.79 21.88 0.59
N LEU A 121 8.67 20.97 0.16
CA LEU A 121 8.62 20.41 -1.22
C LEU A 121 7.30 19.69 -1.49
N VAL A 122 6.79 18.94 -0.54
CA VAL A 122 5.48 18.27 -0.66
C VAL A 122 4.37 19.30 -0.80
N ALA A 123 4.40 20.38 -0.01
CA ALA A 123 3.39 21.44 -0.09
C ALA A 123 3.46 22.19 -1.42
N GLU A 124 4.65 22.51 -1.94
CA GLU A 124 4.83 23.14 -3.26
C GLU A 124 4.26 22.28 -4.39
N ASP A 125 4.57 20.97 -4.40
CA ASP A 125 4.06 20.04 -5.40
C ASP A 125 2.53 19.93 -5.34
N ASN A 126 1.94 19.93 -4.14
CA ASN A 126 0.49 19.87 -3.95
C ASN A 126 -0.20 21.19 -4.32
N ALA A 127 0.41 22.34 -4.03
CA ALA A 127 -0.10 23.64 -4.47
C ALA A 127 -0.09 23.76 -6.01
N ALA A 128 0.95 23.25 -6.66
CA ALA A 128 1.01 23.21 -8.12
C ALA A 128 -0.07 22.28 -8.70
N LEU A 129 -0.29 21.12 -8.08
CA LEU A 129 -1.32 20.16 -8.48
C LEU A 129 -2.73 20.75 -8.26
N GLN A 130 -3.00 21.40 -7.12
CA GLN A 130 -4.26 22.08 -6.85
C GLN A 130 -4.56 23.10 -7.94
N LYS A 131 -3.62 24.01 -8.25
CA LYS A 131 -3.78 25.00 -9.32
C LYS A 131 -4.06 24.38 -10.69
N GLN A 132 -3.40 23.27 -11.00
CA GLN A 132 -3.64 22.53 -12.24
C GLN A 132 -5.06 21.97 -12.27
N VAL A 133 -5.52 21.31 -11.19
CA VAL A 133 -6.89 20.77 -11.09
C VAL A 133 -7.92 21.86 -11.22
N GLU A 134 -7.74 22.99 -10.50
CA GLU A 134 -8.64 24.14 -10.54
C GLU A 134 -8.68 24.80 -11.92
N SER A 135 -7.58 24.82 -12.67
CA SER A 135 -7.53 25.34 -14.03
C SER A 135 -8.45 24.60 -15.01
N TYR A 136 -8.79 23.34 -14.69
CA TYR A 136 -9.77 22.54 -15.45
C TYR A 136 -11.17 22.56 -14.82
N GLY A 137 -11.41 23.42 -13.84
CA GLY A 137 -12.70 23.53 -13.13
C GLY A 137 -12.93 22.38 -12.13
N GLY A 138 -11.88 21.68 -11.73
CA GLY A 138 -11.91 20.67 -10.68
C GLY A 138 -11.68 21.26 -9.30
N HIS A 139 -11.79 20.40 -8.28
CA HIS A 139 -11.52 20.72 -6.88
C HIS A 139 -10.47 19.75 -6.34
N TYR A 140 -9.63 20.22 -5.46
CA TYR A 140 -8.52 19.46 -4.90
C TYR A 140 -8.55 19.50 -3.39
N CYS A 141 -8.27 18.40 -2.74
CA CYS A 141 -8.01 18.33 -1.31
C CYS A 141 -6.95 17.22 -1.06
N TYR A 142 -5.92 17.58 -0.31
CA TYR A 142 -4.94 16.62 0.19
C TYR A 142 -5.43 16.08 1.54
N VAL A 143 -5.52 14.75 1.66
CA VAL A 143 -5.97 14.11 2.89
C VAL A 143 -4.83 13.30 3.48
N ALA A 144 -4.38 13.66 4.67
CA ALA A 144 -3.39 12.93 5.45
C ALA A 144 -4.10 11.97 6.40
N VAL A 145 -3.86 10.66 6.23
CA VAL A 145 -4.43 9.63 7.10
C VAL A 145 -3.32 9.02 7.94
N PRO A 146 -3.46 8.92 9.28
CA PRO A 146 -2.43 8.34 10.12
C PRO A 146 -2.17 6.88 9.74
N CYS A 147 -0.90 6.52 9.58
CA CYS A 147 -0.51 5.14 9.37
C CYS A 147 -0.67 4.31 10.65
N GLN A 148 -0.66 2.99 10.54
CA GLN A 148 -0.93 2.06 11.65
C GLN A 148 -0.11 2.38 12.91
N TYR A 149 1.20 2.60 12.80
CA TYR A 149 2.05 2.83 13.98
C TYR A 149 1.84 4.20 14.62
N VAL A 150 1.31 5.18 13.89
CA VAL A 150 0.88 6.48 14.45
C VAL A 150 -0.46 6.31 15.15
N TYR A 151 -1.39 5.61 14.48
CA TYR A 151 -2.71 5.33 15.06
C TYR A 151 -2.65 4.54 16.38
N TYR A 152 -1.75 3.59 16.50
CA TYR A 152 -1.55 2.76 17.70
C TYR A 152 -0.26 3.10 18.45
N GLU A 153 0.15 4.35 18.43
CA GLU A 153 1.39 4.80 19.08
C GLU A 153 1.44 4.44 20.56
N ASP A 154 0.35 4.64 21.29
CA ASP A 154 0.21 4.33 22.71
C ASP A 154 0.37 2.82 23.01
N SER A 155 0.16 1.97 22.02
CA SER A 155 0.36 0.51 22.15
C SER A 155 1.81 0.10 21.94
N SER A 156 2.68 1.02 21.52
CA SER A 156 4.09 0.71 21.28
C SER A 156 4.85 0.56 22.60
N PRO A 157 5.59 -0.55 22.81
CA PRO A 157 6.38 -0.73 24.03
C PRO A 157 7.43 0.38 24.20
N ALA A 158 7.46 1.05 25.36
CA ALA A 158 8.33 2.19 25.64
C ALA A 158 9.84 1.89 25.55
N TYR A 159 10.24 0.62 25.59
CA TYR A 159 11.63 0.19 25.45
C TYR A 159 12.07 -0.05 23.99
N LEU A 160 11.16 0.07 23.04
CA LEU A 160 11.47 0.00 21.61
C LEU A 160 11.54 1.40 21.02
N THR A 161 12.23 1.52 19.91
CA THR A 161 12.27 2.75 19.12
C THR A 161 10.86 3.09 18.66
N ASN A 162 10.41 4.32 18.95
CA ASN A 162 9.21 4.90 18.37
C ASN A 162 9.62 6.12 17.52
N ARG A 163 8.69 6.60 16.71
CA ARG A 163 8.93 7.73 15.80
C ARG A 163 8.05 8.93 16.12
N SER A 164 7.43 8.98 17.31
CA SER A 164 6.49 10.05 17.69
C SER A 164 7.04 11.43 17.37
N ARG A 165 8.23 11.74 17.89
CA ARG A 165 8.86 13.04 17.64
C ARG A 165 9.06 13.33 16.16
N TYR A 166 9.42 12.31 15.37
CA TYR A 166 9.61 12.45 13.92
C TYR A 166 8.28 12.69 13.20
N THR A 167 7.26 11.88 13.50
CA THR A 167 5.93 12.00 12.88
C THR A 167 5.22 13.28 13.29
N ASP A 168 5.35 13.73 14.54
CA ASP A 168 4.81 15.01 15.02
C ASP A 168 5.44 16.19 14.30
N LEU A 169 6.76 16.18 14.12
CA LEU A 169 7.46 17.23 13.40
C LEU A 169 7.09 17.22 11.91
N GLU A 170 7.03 16.04 11.28
CA GLU A 170 6.65 15.88 9.88
C GLU A 170 5.23 16.40 9.63
N LEU A 171 4.27 15.99 10.45
CA LEU A 171 2.87 16.39 10.31
C LEU A 171 2.67 17.87 10.62
N SER A 172 3.31 18.40 11.67
CA SER A 172 3.21 19.82 12.00
C SER A 172 3.82 20.70 10.91
N ALA A 173 5.01 20.35 10.41
CA ALA A 173 5.66 21.07 9.33
C ALA A 173 4.83 21.00 8.04
N LEU A 174 4.30 19.83 7.70
CA LEU A 174 3.45 19.65 6.52
C LEU A 174 2.17 20.50 6.63
N THR A 175 1.53 20.50 7.80
CA THR A 175 0.32 21.31 8.06
C THR A 175 0.60 22.80 7.92
N GLU A 176 1.72 23.27 8.47
CA GLU A 176 2.15 24.65 8.37
C GLU A 176 2.38 25.08 6.92
N GLU A 177 3.13 24.28 6.15
CA GLU A 177 3.47 24.59 4.76
C GLU A 177 2.25 24.48 3.82
N MET A 178 1.39 23.47 4.00
CA MET A 178 0.14 23.34 3.22
C MET A 178 -0.77 24.56 3.42
N ASN A 179 -0.93 25.02 4.67
CA ASN A 179 -1.72 26.19 4.99
C ASN A 179 -1.08 27.48 4.43
N ALA A 180 0.24 27.64 4.54
CA ALA A 180 0.96 28.79 4.01
C ALA A 180 0.80 28.94 2.49
N GLN A 181 0.70 27.81 1.77
CA GLN A 181 0.53 27.78 0.33
C GLN A 181 -0.94 27.73 -0.12
N GLY A 182 -1.89 27.75 0.82
CA GLY A 182 -3.33 27.75 0.54
C GLY A 182 -3.84 26.45 -0.07
N VAL A 183 -3.19 25.33 0.23
CA VAL A 183 -3.65 24.01 -0.21
C VAL A 183 -4.83 23.58 0.66
N CYS A 184 -5.91 23.09 0.03
CA CYS A 184 -6.96 22.38 0.76
C CYS A 184 -6.36 21.12 1.38
N PHE A 185 -6.15 21.16 2.68
CA PHE A 185 -5.48 20.11 3.45
C PHE A 185 -6.35 19.63 4.60
N LEU A 186 -6.47 18.32 4.74
CA LEU A 186 -7.22 17.67 5.81
C LEU A 186 -6.32 16.67 6.53
N ASP A 187 -6.05 16.91 7.81
CA ASP A 187 -5.44 15.94 8.71
C ASP A 187 -6.53 15.10 9.39
N MET A 188 -6.47 13.79 9.21
CA MET A 188 -7.44 12.86 9.78
C MET A 188 -7.14 12.46 11.23
N GLY A 189 -5.94 12.73 11.78
CA GLY A 189 -5.60 12.45 13.18
C GLY A 189 -6.60 13.08 14.14
N PRO A 190 -6.72 14.43 14.18
CA PRO A 190 -7.69 15.13 15.03
C PRO A 190 -9.14 14.72 14.75
N VAL A 191 -9.48 14.38 13.51
CA VAL A 191 -10.84 13.91 13.18
C VAL A 191 -11.11 12.56 13.85
N PHE A 192 -10.21 11.61 13.74
CA PHE A 192 -10.34 10.30 14.39
C PHE A 192 -10.37 10.41 15.91
N ASP A 193 -9.58 11.31 16.49
CA ASP A 193 -9.58 11.57 17.93
C ASP A 193 -10.92 12.14 18.40
N SER A 194 -11.52 13.06 17.63
CA SER A 194 -12.83 13.62 17.93
C SER A 194 -13.97 12.59 17.91
N LEU A 195 -13.77 11.51 17.16
CA LEU A 195 -14.69 10.36 17.09
C LEU A 195 -14.41 9.30 18.15
N GLY A 196 -13.46 9.54 19.07
CA GLY A 196 -13.09 8.64 20.16
C GLY A 196 -12.05 7.60 19.79
N HIS A 197 -11.31 7.79 18.71
CA HIS A 197 -10.20 6.95 18.27
C HIS A 197 -10.55 5.43 18.20
N PRO A 198 -11.62 5.04 17.46
CA PRO A 198 -12.11 3.66 17.47
C PRO A 198 -11.11 2.68 16.83
N PRO A 199 -10.87 1.51 17.44
CA PRO A 199 -9.87 0.56 16.92
C PRO A 199 -10.21 0.00 15.53
N GLU A 200 -11.45 0.07 15.08
CA GLU A 200 -11.87 -0.35 13.74
C GLU A 200 -11.50 0.64 12.63
N PHE A 201 -10.98 1.83 12.94
CA PHE A 201 -10.54 2.79 11.92
C PHE A 201 -9.19 2.43 11.32
N SER A 202 -8.33 1.73 12.05
CA SER A 202 -7.07 1.21 11.54
C SER A 202 -6.95 -0.28 11.84
N SER A 203 -6.33 -1.05 10.93
CA SER A 203 -6.13 -2.47 11.19
C SER A 203 -5.13 -2.70 12.30
N ARG A 204 -5.45 -3.62 13.22
CA ARG A 204 -4.55 -4.06 14.29
C ARG A 204 -3.43 -4.99 13.78
N VAL A 205 -3.58 -5.55 12.60
CA VAL A 205 -2.71 -6.61 12.07
C VAL A 205 -2.17 -6.32 10.66
N ASP A 206 -2.46 -5.14 10.13
CA ASP A 206 -2.04 -4.72 8.80
C ASP A 206 -1.60 -3.24 8.81
N ASN A 207 -0.93 -2.82 7.75
CA ASN A 207 -0.51 -1.42 7.55
C ASN A 207 -1.61 -0.53 6.94
N HIS A 208 -2.77 -1.09 6.63
CA HIS A 208 -3.88 -0.34 6.05
C HIS A 208 -4.87 0.11 7.12
N TYR A 209 -5.58 1.20 6.88
CA TYR A 209 -6.70 1.60 7.71
C TYR A 209 -7.95 0.78 7.34
N GLY A 210 -8.88 0.66 8.30
CA GLY A 210 -10.09 -0.15 8.15
C GLY A 210 -11.13 0.52 7.25
N LEU A 211 -12.14 -0.26 6.81
CA LEU A 211 -13.22 0.27 5.96
C LEU A 211 -14.02 1.37 6.66
N ARG A 212 -14.18 1.31 7.99
CA ARG A 212 -14.82 2.38 8.76
C ARG A 212 -13.97 3.64 8.79
N GLY A 213 -12.66 3.51 8.97
CA GLY A 213 -11.73 4.64 8.85
C GLY A 213 -11.76 5.26 7.45
N ALA A 214 -11.86 4.44 6.39
CA ALA A 214 -12.02 4.91 5.03
C ALA A 214 -13.34 5.69 4.82
N TYR A 215 -14.42 5.20 5.40
CA TYR A 215 -15.72 5.88 5.34
C TYR A 215 -15.70 7.23 6.05
N GLU A 216 -15.17 7.32 7.25
CA GLU A 216 -15.05 8.59 7.97
C GLU A 216 -14.07 9.56 7.26
N THR A 217 -13.00 9.04 6.68
CA THR A 217 -12.10 9.84 5.83
C THR A 217 -12.83 10.42 4.62
N TYR A 218 -13.66 9.61 3.96
CA TYR A 218 -14.48 10.08 2.84
C TYR A 218 -15.47 11.18 3.28
N ARG A 219 -16.16 11.00 4.41
CA ARG A 219 -17.08 12.01 4.95
C ARG A 219 -16.37 13.33 5.25
N ALA A 220 -15.24 13.27 5.95
CA ALA A 220 -14.43 14.42 6.27
C ALA A 220 -13.87 15.13 5.02
N ALA A 221 -13.44 14.35 4.01
CA ALA A 221 -12.96 14.91 2.74
C ALA A 221 -14.08 15.62 1.96
N VAL A 222 -15.30 15.07 1.93
CA VAL A 222 -16.45 15.72 1.31
C VAL A 222 -16.77 17.05 2.04
N GLN A 223 -16.73 17.05 3.38
CA GLN A 223 -16.95 18.26 4.16
C GLN A 223 -15.85 19.30 3.89
N ALA A 224 -14.58 18.90 3.88
CA ALA A 224 -13.47 19.80 3.57
C ALA A 224 -13.59 20.44 2.17
N LEU A 225 -14.03 19.67 1.17
CA LEU A 225 -14.31 20.20 -0.16
C LEU A 225 -15.49 21.16 -0.16
N ASN A 226 -16.58 20.88 0.57
CA ASN A 226 -17.70 21.77 0.71
C ASN A 226 -17.25 23.12 1.33
N ASP A 227 -16.46 23.07 2.39
CA ASP A 227 -16.00 24.25 3.11
C ASP A 227 -15.01 25.08 2.27
N ALA A 228 -14.08 24.41 1.59
CA ALA A 228 -13.04 25.11 0.81
C ALA A 228 -13.59 25.74 -0.47
N TYR A 229 -14.58 25.12 -1.12
CA TYR A 229 -15.04 25.52 -2.46
C TYR A 229 -16.51 25.93 -2.50
N GLY A 230 -17.21 25.99 -1.36
CA GLY A 230 -18.63 26.36 -1.30
C GLY A 230 -19.54 25.37 -2.02
N LEU A 231 -19.19 24.08 -2.01
CA LEU A 231 -19.96 23.04 -2.66
C LEU A 231 -21.10 22.54 -1.75
N ALA A 232 -22.04 21.79 -2.33
CA ALA A 232 -23.13 21.14 -1.60
C ALA A 232 -23.10 19.63 -1.90
N LEU A 233 -21.94 19.02 -1.74
CA LEU A 233 -21.78 17.57 -1.90
C LEU A 233 -22.40 16.86 -0.70
N SER A 234 -23.09 15.75 -0.94
CA SER A 234 -23.62 14.85 0.07
C SER A 234 -22.81 13.56 0.11
N PHE A 235 -22.88 12.86 1.22
CA PHE A 235 -22.31 11.53 1.41
C PHE A 235 -23.38 10.57 1.95
N PRO A 236 -23.23 9.25 1.69
CA PRO A 236 -24.18 8.27 2.21
C PRO A 236 -24.08 8.16 3.73
N GLU A 237 -25.23 8.16 4.41
CA GLU A 237 -25.31 8.05 5.87
C GLU A 237 -25.40 6.59 6.31
N GLU A 238 -24.61 6.22 7.35
CA GLU A 238 -24.69 4.88 7.93
C GLU A 238 -26.07 4.61 8.53
N GLY A 239 -26.60 3.42 8.28
CA GLY A 239 -27.93 3.00 8.73
C GLY A 239 -29.08 3.46 7.84
N ALA A 240 -28.90 4.56 7.09
CA ALA A 240 -29.89 5.04 6.11
C ALA A 240 -29.53 4.59 4.68
N ASP A 241 -28.32 4.85 4.26
CA ASP A 241 -27.87 4.66 2.88
C ASP A 241 -26.83 3.56 2.75
N VAL A 242 -26.03 3.32 3.78
CA VAL A 242 -24.96 2.32 3.81
C VAL A 242 -24.99 1.51 5.10
N THR A 243 -24.72 0.21 4.99
CA THR A 243 -24.56 -0.69 6.13
C THR A 243 -23.25 -1.45 6.02
N PHE A 244 -22.60 -1.67 7.17
CA PHE A 244 -21.35 -2.42 7.26
C PHE A 244 -21.62 -3.81 7.84
N SER A 245 -20.98 -4.82 7.27
CA SER A 245 -21.08 -6.21 7.72
C SER A 245 -19.70 -6.85 7.77
N ALA A 246 -19.42 -7.56 8.87
CA ALA A 246 -18.18 -8.32 9.02
C ALA A 246 -18.26 -9.63 8.24
N LEU A 247 -17.20 -9.96 7.52
CA LEU A 247 -17.06 -11.26 6.87
C LEU A 247 -16.64 -12.31 7.92
N PRO A 248 -17.16 -13.56 7.81
CA PRO A 248 -16.82 -14.64 8.74
C PRO A 248 -15.37 -15.10 8.58
N ASN A 249 -14.78 -14.88 7.43
CA ASN A 249 -13.47 -15.34 7.02
C ASN A 249 -12.35 -14.86 7.96
N PRO A 250 -11.28 -15.66 8.17
CA PRO A 250 -10.09 -15.19 8.87
C PRO A 250 -9.35 -14.12 8.06
N TYR A 251 -8.95 -13.05 8.71
CA TYR A 251 -8.13 -12.02 8.09
C TYR A 251 -6.64 -12.29 8.29
N MET A 252 -5.89 -12.29 7.20
CA MET A 252 -4.45 -12.48 7.18
C MET A 252 -3.76 -11.17 6.76
N GLY A 253 -3.75 -10.21 7.68
CA GLY A 253 -3.04 -8.95 7.49
C GLY A 253 -1.54 -9.15 7.28
N SER A 254 -0.85 -8.11 6.79
CA SER A 254 0.57 -8.17 6.48
C SER A 254 1.43 -8.57 7.69
N ARG A 255 1.09 -8.11 8.90
CA ARG A 255 1.77 -8.48 10.14
C ARG A 255 1.46 -9.93 10.55
N THR A 256 0.20 -10.34 10.44
CA THR A 256 -0.22 -11.73 10.68
C THR A 256 0.54 -12.69 9.77
N ARG A 257 0.73 -12.34 8.49
CA ARG A 257 1.51 -13.14 7.54
C ARG A 257 2.97 -13.23 7.93
N LYS A 258 3.61 -12.12 8.34
CA LYS A 258 4.99 -12.12 8.86
C LYS A 258 5.16 -13.07 10.05
N LEU A 259 4.13 -13.20 10.89
CA LEU A 259 4.09 -14.16 12.00
C LEU A 259 3.57 -15.55 11.60
N MET A 260 3.59 -15.89 10.33
CA MET A 260 3.17 -17.18 9.79
C MET A 260 1.73 -17.60 10.17
N GLY A 261 0.85 -16.62 10.40
CA GLY A 261 -0.52 -16.86 10.86
C GLY A 261 -0.64 -17.34 12.31
N LEU A 262 0.37 -17.15 13.15
CA LEU A 262 0.39 -17.63 14.53
C LEU A 262 -0.17 -16.61 15.53
N ARG A 263 -0.39 -15.39 15.13
CA ARG A 263 -0.98 -14.29 15.93
C ARG A 263 -1.86 -13.40 15.04
N GLY A 264 -2.81 -12.69 15.68
CA GLY A 264 -3.63 -11.66 15.03
C GLY A 264 -4.69 -12.21 14.07
N ASN A 265 -5.35 -13.31 14.43
CA ASN A 265 -6.35 -13.97 13.56
C ASN A 265 -7.80 -13.61 13.93
N ASP A 266 -8.00 -12.73 14.92
CA ASP A 266 -9.30 -12.37 15.46
C ASP A 266 -9.95 -11.16 14.77
N GLU A 267 -9.16 -10.37 14.04
CA GLU A 267 -9.69 -9.24 13.27
C GLU A 267 -10.51 -9.73 12.06
N LYS A 268 -11.59 -9.01 11.75
CA LYS A 268 -12.46 -9.30 10.61
C LYS A 268 -12.51 -8.14 9.65
N LEU A 269 -12.47 -8.44 8.36
CA LEU A 269 -12.70 -7.42 7.33
C LEU A 269 -14.18 -7.14 7.18
N LEU A 270 -14.50 -5.88 6.89
CA LEU A 270 -15.85 -5.41 6.67
C LEU A 270 -16.15 -5.28 5.18
N THR A 271 -17.42 -5.40 4.83
CA THR A 271 -17.97 -4.93 3.55
C THR A 271 -19.00 -3.86 3.80
N ALA A 272 -19.19 -2.94 2.85
CA ALA A 272 -20.24 -1.95 2.85
C ALA A 272 -21.27 -2.32 1.78
N ALA A 273 -22.54 -2.32 2.15
CA ALA A 273 -23.67 -2.49 1.22
C ALA A 273 -24.45 -1.17 1.17
N PHE A 274 -24.64 -0.64 -0.03
CA PHE A 274 -25.47 0.54 -0.26
C PHE A 274 -26.93 0.13 -0.42
N ARG A 275 -27.83 0.98 0.06
CA ARG A 275 -29.28 0.77 -0.05
C ARG A 275 -29.75 0.72 -1.51
N GLU A 276 -29.17 1.60 -2.32
CA GLU A 276 -29.41 1.65 -3.76
C GLU A 276 -28.26 1.01 -4.51
N ASP A 277 -28.59 0.07 -5.39
CA ASP A 277 -27.60 -0.51 -6.29
C ASP A 277 -27.30 0.52 -7.40
N ILE A 278 -26.08 1.03 -7.40
CA ILE A 278 -25.62 1.99 -8.40
C ILE A 278 -24.81 1.22 -9.44
N PRO A 279 -25.38 1.00 -10.63
CA PRO A 279 -24.63 0.34 -11.71
C PRO A 279 -23.37 1.11 -12.07
N PHE A 280 -22.29 0.40 -12.20
CA PHE A 280 -21.00 0.99 -12.57
C PHE A 280 -20.22 0.12 -13.55
N THR A 281 -19.31 0.75 -14.27
CA THR A 281 -18.27 0.10 -15.07
C THR A 281 -16.92 0.41 -14.42
N ARG A 282 -16.11 -0.62 -14.21
CA ARG A 282 -14.76 -0.49 -13.69
C ARG A 282 -13.71 -0.68 -14.77
N LEU A 283 -12.75 0.23 -14.83
CA LEU A 283 -11.57 0.13 -15.69
C LEU A 283 -10.34 0.11 -14.81
N ASP A 284 -9.55 -0.95 -14.93
CA ASP A 284 -8.23 -1.06 -14.30
C ASP A 284 -7.16 -0.87 -15.36
N ASN A 285 -6.25 0.08 -15.15
CA ASN A 285 -5.24 0.49 -16.13
C ASN A 285 -5.86 0.77 -17.52
N TRP A 286 -7.02 1.44 -17.52
CA TRP A 286 -7.80 1.80 -18.73
C TRP A 286 -8.44 0.62 -19.49
N GLN A 287 -8.36 -0.59 -18.95
CA GLN A 287 -9.04 -1.76 -19.51
C GLN A 287 -10.28 -2.08 -18.67
N GLU A 288 -11.40 -2.31 -19.35
CA GLU A 288 -12.63 -2.70 -18.67
C GLU A 288 -12.47 -4.10 -18.07
N VAL A 289 -12.84 -4.22 -16.79
CA VAL A 289 -12.79 -5.46 -16.04
C VAL A 289 -14.15 -5.78 -15.46
N ALA A 290 -14.52 -7.06 -15.50
CA ALA A 290 -15.76 -7.55 -14.89
C ALA A 290 -15.63 -7.74 -13.36
N SER A 291 -14.68 -7.07 -12.73
CA SER A 291 -14.38 -7.25 -11.31
C SER A 291 -15.29 -6.39 -10.46
N ALA A 292 -15.86 -7.01 -9.42
CA ALA A 292 -16.59 -6.29 -8.36
C ALA A 292 -15.64 -5.42 -7.53
N VAL A 293 -16.21 -4.56 -6.69
CA VAL A 293 -15.45 -3.76 -5.71
C VAL A 293 -14.80 -4.67 -4.66
N TYR A 294 -15.47 -5.78 -4.31
CA TYR A 294 -14.96 -6.77 -3.36
C TYR A 294 -14.58 -8.07 -4.07
N ALA A 295 -13.34 -8.50 -3.90
CA ALA A 295 -12.88 -9.83 -4.31
C ALA A 295 -13.27 -10.85 -3.23
N LEU A 296 -14.56 -11.23 -3.22
CA LEU A 296 -15.10 -12.15 -2.22
C LEU A 296 -14.51 -13.56 -2.37
N PRO A 297 -14.22 -14.24 -1.26
CA PRO A 297 -13.72 -15.61 -1.28
C PRO A 297 -14.80 -16.61 -1.72
N ALA A 298 -14.38 -17.77 -2.16
CA ALA A 298 -15.29 -18.83 -2.56
C ALA A 298 -15.95 -19.54 -1.36
N THR A 299 -15.26 -19.57 -0.21
CA THR A 299 -15.72 -20.21 1.02
C THR A 299 -15.43 -19.35 2.25
N GLU A 300 -16.15 -19.59 3.34
CA GLU A 300 -15.95 -18.87 4.61
C GLU A 300 -14.64 -19.22 5.33
N ASP A 301 -14.04 -20.35 5.01
CA ASP A 301 -12.76 -20.79 5.59
C ASP A 301 -11.54 -20.19 4.88
N GLU A 302 -11.73 -19.61 3.70
CA GLU A 302 -10.66 -19.01 2.93
C GLU A 302 -10.16 -17.74 3.61
N ALA A 303 -8.84 -17.67 3.84
CA ALA A 303 -8.24 -16.50 4.48
C ALA A 303 -8.24 -15.30 3.54
N LEU A 304 -8.72 -14.17 4.06
CA LEU A 304 -8.71 -12.89 3.35
C LEU A 304 -7.41 -12.13 3.59
N THR A 305 -7.04 -11.33 2.61
CA THR A 305 -6.04 -10.28 2.73
C THR A 305 -6.70 -8.93 2.40
N TYR A 306 -5.96 -7.83 2.52
CA TYR A 306 -6.43 -6.51 2.08
C TYR A 306 -6.84 -6.49 0.58
N GLY A 307 -6.38 -7.45 -0.21
CA GLY A 307 -6.83 -7.66 -1.58
C GLY A 307 -8.34 -7.92 -1.74
N LEU A 308 -9.10 -8.14 -0.65
CA LEU A 308 -10.55 -8.08 -0.67
C LEU A 308 -11.06 -6.78 -1.31
N TYR A 309 -10.42 -5.66 -1.01
CA TYR A 309 -10.79 -4.35 -1.54
C TYR A 309 -10.15 -4.14 -2.91
N MET A 310 -10.96 -3.96 -3.92
CA MET A 310 -10.56 -3.68 -5.31
C MET A 310 -9.63 -4.72 -5.97
N GLY A 311 -9.38 -5.87 -5.34
CA GLY A 311 -8.45 -6.90 -5.83
C GLY A 311 -6.99 -6.63 -5.51
N GLY A 312 -6.69 -5.65 -4.64
CA GLY A 312 -5.34 -5.26 -4.22
C GLY A 312 -4.83 -4.00 -4.92
N ASP A 313 -3.51 -3.87 -4.98
CA ASP A 313 -2.83 -2.67 -5.50
C ASP A 313 -2.89 -2.62 -7.03
N ILE A 314 -3.71 -1.73 -7.55
CA ILE A 314 -3.85 -1.45 -8.98
C ILE A 314 -3.32 -0.04 -9.25
N ALA A 315 -2.48 0.11 -10.27
CA ALA A 315 -1.83 1.38 -10.56
C ALA A 315 -2.83 2.50 -10.85
N GLU A 316 -3.95 2.18 -11.52
CA GLU A 316 -5.01 3.11 -11.83
C GLU A 316 -6.35 2.39 -11.96
N THR A 317 -7.36 2.87 -11.25
CA THR A 317 -8.75 2.40 -11.38
C THR A 317 -9.68 3.57 -11.66
N CYS A 318 -10.52 3.43 -12.68
CA CYS A 318 -11.59 4.35 -13.01
C CYS A 318 -12.93 3.65 -12.82
N ILE A 319 -13.82 4.24 -12.02
CA ILE A 319 -15.19 3.76 -11.84
C ILE A 319 -16.13 4.78 -12.51
N ARG A 320 -16.94 4.31 -13.45
CA ARG A 320 -17.96 5.11 -14.14
C ARG A 320 -19.33 4.65 -13.68
N THR A 321 -20.11 5.54 -13.10
CA THR A 321 -21.49 5.27 -12.68
C THR A 321 -22.47 5.85 -13.66
N THR A 322 -23.64 5.22 -13.81
CA THR A 322 -24.77 5.72 -14.60
C THR A 322 -25.84 6.38 -13.72
N ALA A 323 -25.56 6.55 -12.41
CA ALA A 323 -26.52 7.18 -11.50
C ALA A 323 -26.89 8.59 -12.00
N PRO A 324 -28.18 8.95 -11.98
CA PRO A 324 -28.59 10.30 -12.29
C PRO A 324 -27.96 11.25 -11.26
N ARG A 325 -27.33 12.32 -11.73
CA ARG A 325 -26.87 13.40 -10.85
C ARG A 325 -28.09 13.95 -10.12
N SER A 326 -28.08 14.01 -8.80
CA SER A 326 -29.05 14.78 -8.05
C SER A 326 -29.07 16.20 -8.61
N PRO A 327 -30.21 16.76 -8.99
CA PRO A 327 -30.25 18.13 -9.47
C PRO A 327 -29.70 19.04 -8.35
N PRO A 328 -28.91 20.06 -8.67
CA PRO A 328 -28.49 21.04 -7.68
C PRO A 328 -29.76 21.65 -7.04
N PRO A 329 -29.70 21.99 -5.73
CA PRO A 329 -30.85 22.64 -5.08
C PRO A 329 -31.25 23.85 -5.91
N SER A 330 -32.54 23.97 -6.20
CA SER A 330 -33.10 25.00 -7.03
C SER A 330 -32.91 26.40 -6.41
N SER A 331 -31.78 27.02 -6.65
CA SER A 331 -31.68 28.48 -6.57
C SER A 331 -32.20 29.04 -7.87
N SER A 332 -33.30 29.77 -7.80
CA SER A 332 -33.91 30.49 -8.92
C SER A 332 -32.94 31.59 -9.40
N VAL A 333 -32.12 31.22 -10.38
CA VAL A 333 -31.39 32.20 -11.20
C VAL A 333 -31.86 31.98 -12.62
N THR A 334 -32.53 32.97 -13.18
CA THR A 334 -32.89 33.04 -14.59
C THR A 334 -31.65 32.91 -15.45
N ALA A 335 -31.46 31.74 -16.08
CA ALA A 335 -30.35 31.47 -16.96
C ALA A 335 -30.79 31.56 -18.40
N SER A 336 -30.07 32.39 -19.15
CA SER A 336 -30.04 32.42 -20.62
C SER A 336 -29.54 31.07 -21.18
N PRO A 337 -30.10 30.55 -22.27
CA PRO A 337 -29.76 29.23 -22.79
C PRO A 337 -28.48 29.26 -23.61
N THR A 338 -27.37 28.84 -23.03
CA THR A 338 -26.18 28.43 -23.78
C THR A 338 -25.95 26.94 -23.57
N PRO A 339 -25.76 26.11 -24.63
CA PRO A 339 -25.65 24.68 -24.46
C PRO A 339 -24.27 24.31 -23.94
N TRP A 340 -24.18 23.98 -22.68
CA TRP A 340 -22.98 23.41 -22.08
C TRP A 340 -22.88 21.92 -22.45
N ARG A 341 -21.86 21.56 -23.22
CA ARG A 341 -21.46 20.19 -23.39
C ARG A 341 -21.00 19.65 -22.02
N ALA A 342 -21.71 18.67 -21.53
CA ALA A 342 -21.31 17.95 -20.31
C ALA A 342 -20.00 17.19 -20.58
N SER A 343 -18.90 17.64 -19.99
CA SER A 343 -17.69 16.84 -19.86
C SER A 343 -17.91 15.81 -18.75
N PRO A 344 -17.52 14.55 -18.92
CA PRO A 344 -17.64 13.55 -17.87
C PRO A 344 -16.70 13.92 -16.71
N ILE A 345 -17.26 14.04 -15.52
CA ILE A 345 -16.48 14.19 -14.30
C ILE A 345 -15.78 12.86 -14.05
N THR A 346 -14.50 12.81 -14.35
CA THR A 346 -13.60 11.76 -13.90
C THR A 346 -13.32 12.05 -12.43
N ALA A 347 -14.05 11.41 -11.53
CA ALA A 347 -13.64 11.34 -10.14
C ALA A 347 -12.42 10.41 -10.08
N SER A 348 -11.25 10.95 -10.39
CA SER A 348 -9.98 10.30 -10.09
C SER A 348 -9.78 10.44 -8.57
N THR A 349 -10.31 9.50 -7.81
CA THR A 349 -9.89 9.32 -6.43
C THR A 349 -8.50 8.67 -6.50
N ARG A 350 -7.46 9.46 -6.73
CA ARG A 350 -6.14 9.08 -6.26
C ARG A 350 -6.20 9.21 -4.75
N CYS A 351 -6.57 8.16 -4.06
CA CYS A 351 -6.03 7.93 -2.74
C CYS A 351 -4.53 7.73 -2.96
N ALA A 352 -3.78 8.83 -2.97
CA ALA A 352 -2.38 8.76 -2.66
C ALA A 352 -2.36 8.34 -1.18
N LEU A 353 -2.33 7.03 -0.93
CA LEU A 353 -1.82 6.48 0.30
C LEU A 353 -0.40 7.01 0.40
N SER A 354 -0.25 8.16 1.05
CA SER A 354 1.03 8.58 1.58
C SER A 354 1.36 7.57 2.69
N THR A 355 1.81 6.38 2.27
CA THR A 355 2.67 5.61 3.13
C THR A 355 3.83 6.53 3.45
N CYS A 356 4.00 6.83 4.72
CA CYS A 356 5.16 7.50 5.29
C CYS A 356 6.42 6.76 4.81
N GLY A 357 7.02 7.21 3.73
CA GLY A 357 8.15 6.52 3.09
C GLY A 357 8.49 7.21 1.77
N THR A 358 9.59 7.92 1.78
CA THR A 358 10.45 8.37 0.67
C THR A 358 9.73 8.54 -0.67
N ILE A 359 9.32 9.77 -0.94
CA ILE A 359 8.89 10.19 -2.28
C ILE A 359 10.11 10.09 -3.21
N ARG A 360 10.21 8.99 -3.95
CA ARG A 360 11.08 8.95 -5.13
C ARG A 360 10.46 9.85 -6.19
N ARG A 361 11.18 10.88 -6.60
CA ARG A 361 10.89 11.64 -7.81
C ARG A 361 10.63 10.67 -8.95
N ARG A 362 9.38 10.57 -9.38
CA ARG A 362 9.06 10.05 -10.71
C ARG A 362 8.80 11.25 -11.59
N ALA A 363 9.60 11.32 -12.65
CA ALA A 363 9.51 12.32 -13.70
C ALA A 363 8.06 12.53 -14.16
N SER A 364 7.73 13.80 -14.37
CA SER A 364 6.51 14.30 -14.98
C SER A 364 6.01 13.41 -16.12
N ALA A 365 4.93 12.71 -15.93
CA ALA A 365 4.17 12.16 -17.03
C ALA A 365 3.36 13.31 -17.63
N THR A 366 3.79 13.79 -18.76
CA THR A 366 3.08 14.73 -19.62
C THR A 366 1.72 14.11 -19.97
N ILE A 367 0.64 14.64 -19.41
CA ILE A 367 -0.71 14.28 -19.83
C ILE A 367 -0.97 15.01 -21.15
N SER A 368 -0.89 14.30 -22.26
CA SER A 368 -1.32 14.79 -23.57
C SER A 368 -2.85 14.81 -23.62
N PRO A 369 -3.49 15.87 -24.15
CA PRO A 369 -4.94 15.89 -24.34
C PRO A 369 -5.35 14.90 -25.42
N PRO A 370 -6.61 14.40 -25.43
CA PRO A 370 -7.08 13.45 -26.41
C PRO A 370 -7.13 14.07 -27.80
N ILE A 371 -6.37 13.50 -28.74
CA ILE A 371 -6.37 13.85 -30.16
C ILE A 371 -7.59 13.23 -30.81
N SER A 372 -8.42 14.06 -31.42
CA SER A 372 -9.49 13.64 -32.33
C SER A 372 -8.88 13.07 -33.62
N PRO A 373 -9.47 12.04 -34.24
CA PRO A 373 -8.93 11.47 -35.47
C PRO A 373 -9.36 12.27 -36.70
N THR A 374 -8.40 12.90 -37.36
CA THR A 374 -8.56 13.25 -38.80
C THR A 374 -7.25 13.07 -39.54
N SER A 375 -7.29 12.10 -40.43
CA SER A 375 -6.62 11.92 -41.73
C SER A 375 -5.17 12.36 -41.99
N SER A 376 -4.40 11.32 -42.33
CA SER A 376 -3.42 11.22 -43.45
C SER A 376 -2.39 12.33 -43.70
N SER A 377 -1.13 11.97 -43.54
CA SER A 377 -0.17 11.80 -44.65
C SER A 377 1.27 11.59 -44.11
N ALA A 378 1.98 10.75 -44.86
CA ALA A 378 3.35 10.33 -44.64
C ALA A 378 4.37 11.45 -44.83
N SER A 379 5.45 11.41 -44.10
CA SER A 379 6.83 11.66 -44.62
C SER A 379 7.89 11.26 -43.59
N ALA A 380 8.81 10.45 -44.07
CA ALA A 380 10.08 10.08 -43.46
C ALA A 380 11.00 11.30 -43.32
N ILE A 381 11.98 11.23 -42.41
CA ILE A 381 13.41 11.47 -42.64
C ILE A 381 14.21 11.56 -41.33
N THR A 382 15.14 10.64 -41.21
CA THR A 382 16.57 10.67 -40.88
C THR A 382 17.06 10.90 -39.48
N ARG A 383 17.81 9.89 -39.06
CA ARG A 383 18.86 9.80 -38.03
C ARG A 383 19.80 11.01 -37.96
N ARG A 384 20.24 11.32 -36.75
CA ARG A 384 21.68 11.50 -36.47
C ARG A 384 22.01 11.23 -35.00
N SER A 385 23.07 10.46 -34.86
CA SER A 385 23.81 10.09 -33.65
C SER A 385 24.67 11.25 -33.15
N SER A 386 24.86 11.36 -31.85
CA SER A 386 26.18 11.67 -31.30
C SER A 386 26.32 11.19 -29.85
N ARG A 387 27.42 10.48 -29.67
CA ARG A 387 28.02 10.02 -28.41
C ARG A 387 28.46 11.21 -27.54
N ALA A 388 28.40 11.04 -26.25
CA ALA A 388 29.56 11.28 -25.38
C ALA A 388 29.31 10.60 -24.00
N ALA A 389 30.25 9.78 -23.63
CA ALA A 389 30.44 9.16 -22.34
C ALA A 389 30.93 10.19 -21.31
N THR A 390 30.60 10.00 -20.04
CA THR A 390 31.59 10.07 -18.96
C THR A 390 31.01 9.49 -17.67
N THR A 391 31.71 8.55 -17.15
CA THR A 391 31.79 7.85 -15.89
C THR A 391 31.64 8.75 -14.66
N ALA A 392 30.86 8.31 -13.66
CA ALA A 392 31.22 8.45 -12.25
C ALA A 392 30.41 7.50 -11.37
N ALA A 393 31.10 6.90 -10.47
CA ALA A 393 30.84 5.78 -9.60
C ALA A 393 29.60 5.91 -8.72
N SER A 394 28.94 4.77 -8.55
CA SER A 394 27.95 4.45 -7.52
C SER A 394 28.65 4.11 -6.20
N PRO A 395 28.07 4.43 -5.07
CA PRO A 395 28.21 3.55 -3.91
C PRO A 395 26.86 2.87 -3.61
N ASP A 396 26.97 1.56 -3.43
CA ASP A 396 25.97 0.63 -2.94
C ASP A 396 25.21 1.16 -1.73
N PHE A 397 23.90 1.20 -1.84
CA PHE A 397 23.03 1.25 -0.69
C PHE A 397 22.07 0.05 -0.76
N LYS A 398 22.35 -0.93 0.08
CA LYS A 398 21.48 -2.09 0.33
C LYS A 398 20.09 -1.60 0.71
N GLN A 399 19.10 -2.06 -0.03
CA GLN A 399 17.70 -1.86 0.25
C GLN A 399 17.30 -2.58 1.53
N GLY A 400 17.11 -1.82 2.61
CA GLY A 400 16.19 -2.19 3.66
C GLY A 400 14.83 -1.64 3.25
N GLY A 401 13.87 -2.53 2.96
CA GLY A 401 12.50 -2.13 2.68
C GLY A 401 11.91 -1.41 3.88
N LEU A 402 11.49 -0.19 3.67
CA LEU A 402 10.67 0.59 4.58
C LEU A 402 9.29 0.75 3.92
N LEU A 403 8.32 0.17 4.59
CA LEU A 403 6.90 0.49 4.43
C LEU A 403 6.58 1.72 5.25
#